data_8da6dd74045b5cbf94d9127f5c2a8772
#
_entry.id   8da6dd74045b5cbf94d9127f5c2a8772
#
_cell.length_a   1.000
_cell.length_b   1.000
_cell.length_c   1.000
_cell.angle_alpha   90.00
_cell.angle_beta   90.00
_cell.angle_gamma   90.00
#
_symmetry.space_group_name_H-M   'P 1'
#
loop_
_entity.id
_entity.type
_entity.pdbx_description
1 polymer ?
#
loop_
_entity_poly.entity_id
_entity_poly.type
_entity_poly.pdbx_seq_one_letter_code
_entity_poly.pdbx_strand_id
1 'polypeptide(L)'
;MTKPKILRKLEGGDRRSIGRSNEVVAEVLAERKLFSDLFAGFSFDDPVVRARAADAVEKVSVIHPEYLRPYRATLVGELARCEQKEVRWHVAQMLPRLRWNARERQEVCDILTGYLCDSSSIVKTFAMQALADLTTQAPELRPAVLRQLKKLTVRGTPAMRARGRKLLAELSGSIRRPARSAKGRRAG
;
A
#
# COMPACT_ATOMS: atom_id res chain seq x y z
N MET A 1 -26.42 -12.29 8.34
CA MET A 1 -26.01 -10.99 8.94
C MET A 1 -26.46 -9.86 8.02
N THR A 2 -27.03 -8.79 8.57
CA THR A 2 -27.51 -7.66 7.77
C THR A 2 -26.33 -6.90 7.19
N LYS A 3 -26.35 -6.60 5.89
CA LYS A 3 -25.29 -5.86 5.19
C LYS A 3 -25.13 -4.44 5.78
N PRO A 4 -23.91 -4.01 6.17
CA PRO A 4 -23.66 -2.67 6.64
C PRO A 4 -24.12 -1.61 5.62
N LYS A 5 -24.78 -0.55 6.10
CA LYS A 5 -25.30 0.53 5.22
C LYS A 5 -24.24 1.16 4.33
N ILE A 6 -23.03 1.31 4.89
CA ILE A 6 -21.90 1.91 4.17
C ILE A 6 -21.49 1.10 2.94
N LEU A 7 -21.57 -0.24 2.98
CA LEU A 7 -21.22 -1.11 1.86
C LEU A 7 -22.24 -1.04 0.71
N ARG A 8 -23.49 -0.68 0.99
CA ARG A 8 -24.50 -0.48 -0.07
C ARG A 8 -24.13 0.64 -1.03
N LYS A 9 -23.35 1.64 -0.56
CA LYS A 9 -22.86 2.75 -1.40
C LYS A 9 -21.77 2.32 -2.37
N LEU A 10 -21.14 1.17 -2.13
CA LEU A 10 -20.10 0.60 -2.98
C LEU A 10 -20.64 -0.34 -4.06
N GLU A 11 -21.95 -0.62 -4.07
CA GLU A 11 -22.58 -1.51 -5.04
C GLU A 11 -22.81 -0.84 -6.42
N GLY A 12 -23.11 -1.70 -7.41
CA GLY A 12 -23.51 -1.31 -8.76
C GLY A 12 -22.40 -0.77 -9.65
N GLY A 13 -22.66 -0.71 -10.95
CA GLY A 13 -21.67 -0.31 -11.95
C GLY A 13 -20.56 -1.35 -12.16
N ASP A 14 -19.42 -0.91 -12.71
CA ASP A 14 -18.30 -1.78 -13.02
C ASP A 14 -17.07 -1.52 -12.12
N ARG A 15 -16.08 -2.44 -12.17
CA ARG A 15 -14.84 -2.38 -11.38
C ARG A 15 -13.87 -1.29 -11.82
N ARG A 16 -14.10 -0.64 -12.98
CA ARG A 16 -13.25 0.45 -13.48
C ARG A 16 -13.59 1.78 -12.81
N SER A 17 -14.82 1.88 -12.28
CA SER A 17 -15.27 3.06 -11.56
C SER A 17 -15.10 2.90 -10.06
N ILE A 18 -14.58 3.91 -9.40
CA ILE A 18 -14.53 3.97 -7.93
C ILE A 18 -15.92 4.16 -7.30
N GLY A 19 -16.95 4.44 -8.12
CA GLY A 19 -18.32 4.68 -7.65
C GLY A 19 -18.37 5.76 -6.56
N ARG A 20 -19.02 5.46 -5.46
CA ARG A 20 -19.14 6.37 -4.30
C ARG A 20 -18.05 6.15 -3.23
N SER A 21 -16.91 5.56 -3.60
CA SER A 21 -15.81 5.28 -2.64
C SER A 21 -15.35 6.54 -1.89
N ASN A 22 -15.22 7.68 -2.58
CA ASN A 22 -14.81 8.94 -1.92
C ASN A 22 -15.83 9.46 -0.90
N GLU A 23 -17.12 9.24 -1.12
CA GLU A 23 -18.17 9.56 -0.14
C GLU A 23 -18.03 8.67 1.11
N VAL A 24 -17.82 7.37 0.89
CA VAL A 24 -17.57 6.41 1.97
C VAL A 24 -16.30 6.78 2.76
N VAL A 25 -15.24 7.21 2.10
CA VAL A 25 -14.03 7.72 2.78
C VAL A 25 -14.38 8.89 3.69
N ALA A 26 -15.13 9.89 3.19
CA ALA A 26 -15.51 11.06 4.00
C ALA A 26 -16.33 10.67 5.24
N GLU A 27 -17.27 9.73 5.11
CA GLU A 27 -18.06 9.24 6.25
C GLU A 27 -17.21 8.51 7.29
N VAL A 28 -16.28 7.65 6.85
CA VAL A 28 -15.39 6.93 7.77
C VAL A 28 -14.42 7.87 8.47
N LEU A 29 -13.95 8.92 7.80
CA LEU A 29 -13.12 9.95 8.41
C LEU A 29 -13.89 10.76 9.45
N ALA A 30 -15.19 11.01 9.22
CA ALA A 30 -16.07 11.67 10.19
C ALA A 30 -16.47 10.76 11.36
N GLU A 31 -16.61 9.45 11.11
CA GLU A 31 -17.06 8.48 12.10
C GLU A 31 -16.22 7.20 12.08
N ARG A 32 -15.16 7.18 12.89
CA ARG A 32 -14.17 6.07 12.95
C ARG A 32 -14.80 4.68 13.09
N LYS A 33 -15.92 4.55 13.82
CA LYS A 33 -16.55 3.24 14.05
C LYS A 33 -17.01 2.55 12.75
N LEU A 34 -17.25 3.32 11.68
CA LEU A 34 -17.61 2.77 10.36
C LEU A 34 -16.46 2.06 9.66
N PHE A 35 -15.20 2.22 10.15
CA PHE A 35 -14.04 1.59 9.51
C PHE A 35 -14.10 0.06 9.55
N SER A 36 -14.60 -0.53 10.62
CA SER A 36 -14.79 -1.99 10.72
C SER A 36 -15.79 -2.51 9.69
N ASP A 37 -16.89 -1.80 9.50
CA ASP A 37 -17.90 -2.12 8.50
C ASP A 37 -17.35 -1.98 7.08
N LEU A 38 -16.57 -0.93 6.82
CA LEU A 38 -15.89 -0.74 5.55
C LEU A 38 -14.89 -1.86 5.29
N PHE A 39 -14.07 -2.23 6.30
CA PHE A 39 -13.07 -3.29 6.16
C PHE A 39 -13.72 -4.66 5.89
N ALA A 40 -14.91 -4.94 6.46
CA ALA A 40 -15.67 -6.14 6.16
C ALA A 40 -16.05 -6.27 4.67
N GLY A 41 -15.99 -5.18 3.90
CA GLY A 41 -16.19 -5.17 2.46
C GLY A 41 -15.17 -6.00 1.67
N PHE A 42 -14.01 -6.32 2.24
CA PHE A 42 -13.04 -7.22 1.60
C PHE A 42 -13.53 -8.66 1.47
N SER A 43 -14.39 -9.11 2.37
CA SER A 43 -14.95 -10.47 2.38
C SER A 43 -16.31 -10.56 1.66
N PHE A 44 -16.69 -9.52 0.90
CA PHE A 44 -17.96 -9.50 0.18
C PHE A 44 -17.89 -10.37 -1.08
N ASP A 45 -19.00 -11.04 -1.44
CA ASP A 45 -19.06 -11.88 -2.65
C ASP A 45 -18.99 -11.05 -3.94
N ASP A 46 -19.50 -9.81 -3.93
CA ASP A 46 -19.45 -8.90 -5.07
C ASP A 46 -18.02 -8.31 -5.26
N PRO A 47 -17.33 -8.63 -6.37
CA PRO A 47 -15.99 -8.14 -6.64
C PRO A 47 -15.93 -6.61 -6.86
N VAL A 48 -17.05 -5.95 -7.20
CA VAL A 48 -17.14 -4.50 -7.30
C VAL A 48 -17.06 -3.87 -5.89
N VAL A 49 -17.81 -4.43 -4.96
CA VAL A 49 -17.78 -3.99 -3.54
C VAL A 49 -16.39 -4.20 -2.95
N ARG A 50 -15.76 -5.39 -3.17
CA ARG A 50 -14.40 -5.64 -2.70
C ARG A 50 -13.38 -4.62 -3.24
N ALA A 51 -13.43 -4.35 -4.55
CA ALA A 51 -12.52 -3.40 -5.18
C ALA A 51 -12.66 -1.98 -4.61
N ARG A 52 -13.90 -1.52 -4.42
CA ARG A 52 -14.18 -0.17 -3.90
C ARG A 52 -13.95 -0.07 -2.39
N ALA A 53 -14.19 -1.15 -1.65
CA ALA A 53 -13.82 -1.21 -0.24
C ALA A 53 -12.30 -1.13 -0.08
N ALA A 54 -11.53 -1.84 -0.92
CA ALA A 54 -10.07 -1.77 -0.93
C ALA A 54 -9.58 -0.34 -1.22
N ASP A 55 -10.15 0.34 -2.21
CA ASP A 55 -9.86 1.75 -2.54
C ASP A 55 -10.17 2.68 -1.36
N ALA A 56 -11.34 2.52 -0.74
CA ALA A 56 -11.74 3.38 0.39
C ALA A 56 -10.89 3.13 1.64
N VAL A 57 -10.62 1.87 2.01
CA VAL A 57 -9.74 1.51 3.13
C VAL A 57 -8.33 2.05 2.90
N GLU A 58 -7.81 1.91 1.68
CA GLU A 58 -6.49 2.44 1.32
C GLU A 58 -6.44 3.95 1.54
N LYS A 59 -7.40 4.72 1.04
CA LYS A 59 -7.47 6.18 1.18
C LYS A 59 -7.60 6.61 2.64
N VAL A 60 -8.46 5.97 3.43
CA VAL A 60 -8.59 6.25 4.87
C VAL A 60 -7.27 5.99 5.58
N SER A 61 -6.57 4.91 5.23
CA SER A 61 -5.31 4.53 5.87
C SER A 61 -4.11 5.42 5.48
N VAL A 62 -4.23 6.29 4.46
CA VAL A 62 -3.26 7.37 4.22
C VAL A 62 -3.27 8.36 5.39
N ILE A 63 -4.45 8.68 5.91
CA ILE A 63 -4.66 9.68 6.95
C ILE A 63 -4.54 9.02 8.33
N HIS A 64 -5.13 7.83 8.49
CA HIS A 64 -5.23 7.07 9.73
C HIS A 64 -4.66 5.65 9.58
N PRO A 65 -3.34 5.49 9.42
CA PRO A 65 -2.73 4.16 9.28
C PRO A 65 -2.96 3.26 10.50
N GLU A 66 -3.18 3.84 11.67
CA GLU A 66 -3.47 3.12 12.91
C GLU A 66 -4.79 2.33 12.86
N TYR A 67 -5.73 2.68 11.97
CA TYR A 67 -6.98 1.92 11.81
C TYR A 67 -6.74 0.53 11.23
N LEU A 68 -5.62 0.32 10.53
CA LEU A 68 -5.22 -0.98 10.00
C LEU A 68 -4.65 -1.93 11.07
N ARG A 69 -4.25 -1.43 12.24
CA ARG A 69 -3.55 -2.26 13.25
C ARG A 69 -4.30 -3.53 13.65
N PRO A 70 -5.64 -3.51 13.90
CA PRO A 70 -6.39 -4.72 14.24
C PRO A 70 -6.42 -5.76 13.12
N TYR A 71 -6.18 -5.35 11.88
CA TYR A 71 -6.31 -6.17 10.68
C TYR A 71 -4.98 -6.66 10.10
N ARG A 72 -3.87 -6.54 10.86
CA ARG A 72 -2.52 -6.92 10.40
C ARG A 72 -2.47 -8.36 9.89
N ALA A 73 -2.99 -9.29 10.68
CA ALA A 73 -3.01 -10.71 10.31
C ALA A 73 -3.82 -10.97 9.04
N THR A 74 -4.97 -10.31 8.88
CA THR A 74 -5.81 -10.41 7.68
C THR A 74 -5.08 -9.84 6.46
N LEU A 75 -4.38 -8.72 6.60
CA LEU A 75 -3.63 -8.08 5.50
C LEU A 75 -2.52 -8.97 4.96
N VAL A 76 -1.69 -9.59 5.83
CA VAL A 76 -0.58 -10.47 5.40
C VAL A 76 -1.05 -11.91 5.10
N GLY A 77 -2.19 -12.31 5.62
CA GLY A 77 -2.78 -13.64 5.43
C GLY A 77 -3.70 -13.70 4.22
N GLU A 78 -4.98 -13.56 4.47
CA GLU A 78 -6.06 -13.76 3.49
C GLU A 78 -5.99 -12.75 2.34
N LEU A 79 -5.88 -11.46 2.65
CA LEU A 79 -5.92 -10.41 1.63
C LEU A 79 -4.67 -10.40 0.75
N ALA A 80 -3.50 -10.75 1.29
CA ALA A 80 -2.28 -10.89 0.49
C ALA A 80 -2.37 -12.00 -0.56
N ARG A 81 -3.19 -13.03 -0.31
CA ARG A 81 -3.41 -14.16 -1.22
C ARG A 81 -4.62 -13.98 -2.13
N CYS A 82 -5.41 -12.94 -1.93
CA CYS A 82 -6.60 -12.66 -2.75
C CYS A 82 -6.21 -12.56 -4.23
N GLU A 83 -6.94 -13.27 -5.11
CA GLU A 83 -6.62 -13.28 -6.54
C GLU A 83 -7.07 -12.02 -7.27
N GLN A 84 -7.98 -11.25 -6.68
CA GLN A 84 -8.48 -10.03 -7.27
C GLN A 84 -7.41 -8.94 -7.29
N LYS A 85 -6.96 -8.53 -8.47
CA LYS A 85 -5.88 -7.55 -8.65
C LYS A 85 -6.18 -6.21 -7.97
N GLU A 86 -7.45 -5.77 -7.97
CA GLU A 86 -7.89 -4.53 -7.31
C GLU A 86 -7.60 -4.57 -5.80
N VAL A 87 -7.81 -5.71 -5.16
CA VAL A 87 -7.45 -5.91 -3.74
C VAL A 87 -5.93 -5.90 -3.58
N ARG A 88 -5.19 -6.67 -4.39
CA ARG A 88 -3.73 -6.81 -4.28
C ARG A 88 -2.99 -5.48 -4.35
N TRP A 89 -3.32 -4.62 -5.31
CA TRP A 89 -2.56 -3.35 -5.41
C TRP A 89 -2.86 -2.39 -4.25
N HIS A 90 -4.07 -2.44 -3.66
CA HIS A 90 -4.37 -1.66 -2.47
C HIS A 90 -3.71 -2.25 -1.23
N VAL A 91 -3.69 -3.58 -1.08
CA VAL A 91 -2.93 -4.26 -0.01
C VAL A 91 -1.46 -3.89 -0.08
N ALA A 92 -0.85 -3.91 -1.28
CA ALA A 92 0.55 -3.51 -1.45
C ALA A 92 0.82 -2.09 -0.90
N GLN A 93 -0.11 -1.15 -1.10
CA GLN A 93 0.03 0.22 -0.61
C GLN A 93 -0.17 0.35 0.92
N MET A 94 -1.00 -0.50 1.50
CA MET A 94 -1.30 -0.48 2.93
C MET A 94 -0.20 -1.10 3.79
N LEU A 95 0.46 -2.16 3.31
CA LEU A 95 1.48 -2.89 4.07
C LEU A 95 2.61 -2.00 4.61
N PRO A 96 3.24 -1.08 3.86
CA PRO A 96 4.33 -0.25 4.38
C PRO A 96 3.87 0.87 5.34
N ARG A 97 2.55 1.08 5.52
CA ARG A 97 2.03 2.06 6.48
C ARG A 97 2.03 1.55 7.92
N LEU A 98 2.13 0.22 8.10
CA LEU A 98 2.17 -0.42 9.40
C LEU A 98 3.62 -0.62 9.87
N ARG A 99 3.81 -0.58 11.19
CA ARG A 99 5.09 -0.93 11.81
C ARG A 99 5.14 -2.43 12.01
N TRP A 100 6.17 -3.08 11.50
CA TRP A 100 6.38 -4.52 11.55
C TRP A 100 7.62 -4.86 12.38
N ASN A 101 7.58 -5.92 13.20
CA ASN A 101 8.79 -6.47 13.79
C ASN A 101 9.65 -7.14 12.69
N ALA A 102 10.87 -7.57 13.03
CA ALA A 102 11.82 -8.09 12.03
C ALA A 102 11.27 -9.30 11.25
N ARG A 103 10.58 -10.24 11.92
CA ARG A 103 10.00 -11.44 11.30
C ARG A 103 8.83 -11.08 10.40
N GLU A 104 7.89 -10.29 10.90
CA GLU A 104 6.72 -9.84 10.12
C GLU A 104 7.14 -9.03 8.91
N ARG A 105 8.18 -8.20 9.05
CA ARG A 105 8.71 -7.40 7.96
C ARG A 105 9.31 -8.25 6.84
N GLN A 106 9.97 -9.37 7.19
CA GLN A 106 10.41 -10.33 6.19
C GLN A 106 9.21 -10.93 5.43
N GLU A 107 8.17 -11.33 6.12
CA GLU A 107 6.92 -11.83 5.51
C GLU A 107 6.30 -10.80 4.56
N VAL A 108 6.23 -9.52 4.96
CA VAL A 108 5.74 -8.43 4.11
C VAL A 108 6.64 -8.25 2.87
N CYS A 109 7.96 -8.34 3.02
CA CYS A 109 8.88 -8.29 1.88
C CYS A 109 8.67 -9.46 0.92
N ASP A 110 8.42 -10.65 1.43
CA ASP A 110 8.19 -11.86 0.61
C ASP A 110 6.87 -11.72 -0.16
N ILE A 111 5.79 -11.24 0.48
CA ILE A 111 4.51 -10.94 -0.18
C ILE A 111 4.72 -9.94 -1.32
N LEU A 112 5.37 -8.80 -1.05
CA LEU A 112 5.59 -7.76 -2.05
C LEU A 112 6.52 -8.21 -3.17
N THR A 113 7.51 -9.06 -2.87
CA THR A 113 8.39 -9.65 -3.88
C THR A 113 7.60 -10.62 -4.76
N GLY A 114 6.71 -11.42 -4.20
CA GLY A 114 5.78 -12.26 -4.95
C GLY A 114 4.89 -11.43 -5.90
N TYR A 115 4.41 -10.28 -5.46
CA TYR A 115 3.60 -9.38 -6.28
C TYR A 115 4.37 -8.79 -7.48
N LEU A 116 5.69 -8.77 -7.48
CA LEU A 116 6.47 -8.37 -8.65
C LEU A 116 6.34 -9.37 -9.81
N CYS A 117 5.90 -10.59 -9.54
CA CYS A 117 5.62 -11.64 -10.54
C CYS A 117 4.14 -11.69 -10.96
N ASP A 118 3.27 -10.83 -10.40
CA ASP A 118 1.83 -10.79 -10.72
C ASP A 118 1.58 -10.61 -12.23
N SER A 119 0.46 -11.09 -12.74
CA SER A 119 0.03 -10.84 -14.13
C SER A 119 -0.27 -9.35 -14.37
N SER A 120 -0.79 -8.63 -13.35
CA SER A 120 -1.15 -7.21 -13.43
C SER A 120 0.06 -6.29 -13.30
N SER A 121 0.28 -5.46 -14.33
CA SER A 121 1.31 -4.41 -14.29
C SER A 121 1.07 -3.37 -13.18
N ILE A 122 -0.18 -3.14 -12.79
CA ILE A 122 -0.54 -2.23 -11.69
C ILE A 122 -0.05 -2.81 -10.38
N VAL A 123 -0.37 -4.09 -10.08
CA VAL A 123 0.10 -4.78 -8.87
C VAL A 123 1.62 -4.73 -8.77
N LYS A 124 2.34 -5.08 -9.85
CA LYS A 124 3.81 -4.99 -9.91
C LYS A 124 4.33 -3.60 -9.57
N THR A 125 3.71 -2.57 -10.14
CA THR A 125 4.15 -1.17 -9.97
C THR A 125 3.95 -0.70 -8.54
N PHE A 126 2.84 -1.05 -7.89
CA PHE A 126 2.60 -0.73 -6.49
C PHE A 126 3.45 -1.56 -5.54
N ALA A 127 3.76 -2.81 -5.88
CA ALA A 127 4.71 -3.61 -5.12
C ALA A 127 6.13 -3.00 -5.13
N MET A 128 6.59 -2.47 -6.29
CA MET A 128 7.85 -1.73 -6.38
C MET A 128 7.86 -0.51 -5.44
N GLN A 129 6.77 0.27 -5.43
CA GLN A 129 6.63 1.42 -4.53
C GLN A 129 6.67 0.97 -3.07
N ALA A 130 5.87 -0.03 -2.71
CA ALA A 130 5.77 -0.54 -1.35
C ALA A 130 7.10 -1.06 -0.80
N LEU A 131 7.88 -1.77 -1.62
CA LEU A 131 9.23 -2.19 -1.25
C LEU A 131 10.17 -1.00 -1.00
N ALA A 132 10.08 0.05 -1.82
CA ALA A 132 10.84 1.27 -1.60
C ALA A 132 10.41 1.97 -0.30
N ASP A 133 9.11 2.08 -0.03
CA ASP A 133 8.56 2.70 1.18
C ASP A 133 8.99 1.96 2.45
N LEU A 134 9.05 0.62 2.41
CA LEU A 134 9.55 -0.19 3.54
C LEU A 134 11.00 0.16 3.92
N THR A 135 11.82 0.59 2.98
CA THR A 135 13.22 0.98 3.29
C THR A 135 13.33 2.19 4.20
N THR A 136 12.26 2.97 4.37
CA THR A 136 12.22 4.10 5.31
C THR A 136 12.14 3.62 6.76
N GLN A 137 11.50 2.46 6.98
CA GLN A 137 11.36 1.82 8.29
C GLN A 137 12.48 0.80 8.56
N ALA A 138 13.10 0.29 7.51
CA ALA A 138 14.09 -0.79 7.51
C ALA A 138 15.23 -0.46 6.52
N PRO A 139 16.13 0.46 6.87
CA PRO A 139 17.22 0.87 5.98
C PRO A 139 18.11 -0.30 5.51
N GLU A 140 18.17 -1.37 6.28
CA GLU A 140 18.91 -2.60 5.95
C GLU A 140 18.38 -3.31 4.70
N LEU A 141 17.12 -3.11 4.34
CA LEU A 141 16.51 -3.67 3.11
C LEU A 141 16.94 -2.91 1.85
N ARG A 142 17.38 -1.67 2.00
CA ARG A 142 17.66 -0.77 0.88
C ARG A 142 18.60 -1.32 -0.18
N PRO A 143 19.74 -1.97 0.15
CA PRO A 143 20.62 -2.51 -0.88
C PRO A 143 19.95 -3.59 -1.74
N ALA A 144 19.13 -4.46 -1.14
CA ALA A 144 18.40 -5.50 -1.85
C ALA A 144 17.31 -4.90 -2.74
N VAL A 145 16.52 -3.97 -2.21
CA VAL A 145 15.47 -3.26 -2.95
C VAL A 145 16.06 -2.48 -4.13
N LEU A 146 17.16 -1.77 -3.96
CA LEU A 146 17.83 -1.06 -5.05
C LEU A 146 18.28 -2.00 -6.16
N ARG A 147 18.87 -3.16 -5.84
CA ARG A 147 19.26 -4.17 -6.84
C ARG A 147 18.05 -4.66 -7.64
N GLN A 148 16.93 -4.91 -6.95
CA GLN A 148 15.69 -5.38 -7.57
C GLN A 148 15.06 -4.31 -8.46
N LEU A 149 14.96 -3.07 -7.99
CA LEU A 149 14.46 -1.94 -8.77
C LEU A 149 15.28 -1.69 -10.03
N LYS A 150 16.62 -1.78 -9.97
CA LYS A 150 17.50 -1.67 -11.15
C LYS A 150 17.14 -2.70 -12.21
N LYS A 151 16.98 -3.99 -11.83
CA LYS A 151 16.58 -5.05 -12.77
C LYS A 151 15.22 -4.78 -13.41
N LEU A 152 14.22 -4.40 -12.61
CA LEU A 152 12.86 -4.13 -13.07
C LEU A 152 12.76 -2.85 -13.92
N THR A 153 13.63 -1.87 -13.70
CA THR A 153 13.71 -0.65 -14.50
C THR A 153 14.21 -0.94 -15.93
N VAL A 154 15.00 -1.97 -16.10
CA VAL A 154 15.50 -2.40 -17.44
C VAL A 154 14.52 -3.37 -18.10
N ARG A 155 14.09 -4.41 -17.38
CA ARG A 155 13.37 -5.56 -17.95
C ARG A 155 11.85 -5.53 -17.74
N GLY A 156 11.34 -4.60 -16.97
CA GLY A 156 9.92 -4.51 -16.61
C GLY A 156 9.03 -3.95 -17.72
N THR A 157 7.72 -3.93 -17.48
CA THR A 157 6.75 -3.24 -18.35
C THR A 157 7.05 -1.74 -18.45
N PRO A 158 6.50 -1.00 -19.42
CA PRO A 158 6.69 0.44 -19.52
C PRO A 158 6.37 1.17 -18.20
N ALA A 159 5.29 0.79 -17.52
CA ALA A 159 4.90 1.36 -16.22
C ALA A 159 5.94 1.06 -15.13
N MET A 160 6.43 -0.18 -15.04
CA MET A 160 7.49 -0.56 -14.11
C MET A 160 8.79 0.20 -14.36
N ARG A 161 9.19 0.35 -15.65
CA ARG A 161 10.39 1.13 -16.00
C ARG A 161 10.27 2.60 -15.60
N ALA A 162 9.10 3.21 -15.85
CA ALA A 162 8.86 4.61 -15.45
C ALA A 162 8.88 4.77 -13.92
N ARG A 163 8.18 3.93 -13.19
CA ARG A 163 8.17 3.94 -11.71
C ARG A 163 9.56 3.66 -11.15
N GLY A 164 10.27 2.67 -11.69
CA GLY A 164 11.59 2.28 -11.23
C GLY A 164 12.61 3.43 -11.34
N ARG A 165 12.62 4.18 -12.46
CA ARG A 165 13.49 5.37 -12.59
C ARG A 165 13.23 6.40 -11.48
N LYS A 166 11.95 6.66 -11.18
CA LYS A 166 11.55 7.60 -10.12
C LYS A 166 12.05 7.11 -8.75
N LEU A 167 11.75 5.86 -8.39
CA LEU A 167 12.14 5.27 -7.11
C LEU A 167 13.66 5.21 -6.93
N LEU A 168 14.41 4.86 -8.00
CA LEU A 168 15.88 4.86 -7.95
C LEU A 168 16.43 6.26 -7.70
N ALA A 169 15.87 7.29 -8.32
CA ALA A 169 16.27 8.68 -8.08
C ALA A 169 15.98 9.10 -6.63
N GLU A 170 14.79 8.83 -6.12
CA GLU A 170 14.37 9.14 -4.75
C GLU A 170 15.26 8.44 -3.71
N LEU A 171 15.49 7.14 -3.87
CA LEU A 171 16.32 6.37 -2.95
C LEU A 171 17.81 6.77 -3.05
N SER A 172 18.35 7.12 -4.22
CA SER A 172 19.71 7.58 -4.38
C SER A 172 19.92 8.99 -3.85
N GLY A 173 18.94 9.89 -4.00
CA GLY A 173 18.97 11.26 -3.50
C GLY A 173 18.98 11.35 -1.98
N SER A 174 18.32 10.41 -1.30
CA SER A 174 18.31 10.32 0.17
C SER A 174 19.69 9.96 0.77
N ILE A 175 20.62 9.40 -0.03
CA ILE A 175 22.01 9.15 0.39
C ILE A 175 22.85 10.43 0.36
N ARG A 176 22.46 11.43 -0.46
CA ARG A 176 23.24 12.66 -0.70
C ARG A 176 22.99 13.82 0.27
N ARG A 177 22.16 13.66 1.29
CA ARG A 177 22.02 14.68 2.36
C ARG A 177 22.89 14.26 3.56
N PRO A 178 24.17 14.69 3.65
CA PRO A 178 24.88 14.70 4.93
C PRO A 178 24.10 15.67 5.83
N ALA A 179 23.95 15.31 7.10
CA ALA A 179 23.42 16.21 8.11
C ALA A 179 24.12 17.56 8.01
N ARG A 180 23.37 18.64 7.79
CA ARG A 180 23.90 20.01 7.93
C ARG A 180 24.40 20.13 9.37
N SER A 181 25.71 20.08 9.54
CA SER A 181 26.33 20.38 10.81
C SER A 181 25.89 21.80 11.20
N ALA A 182 25.21 21.90 12.34
CA ALA A 182 24.96 23.16 13.01
C ALA A 182 26.35 23.75 13.39
N LYS A 183 26.94 24.56 12.52
CA LYS A 183 28.05 25.43 12.89
C LYS A 183 27.52 26.45 13.88
N GLY A 184 27.89 26.25 15.14
CA GLY A 184 27.62 27.17 16.22
C GLY A 184 28.07 28.58 15.84
N ARG A 185 27.18 29.54 15.94
CA ARG A 185 27.52 30.94 16.10
C ARG A 185 28.06 31.10 17.51
N ARG A 186 29.38 31.21 17.65
CA ARG A 186 29.96 31.86 18.82
C ARG A 186 29.74 33.35 18.62
N ALA A 187 28.98 33.93 19.54
CA ALA A 187 28.96 35.38 19.74
C ALA A 187 30.30 35.79 20.32
N GLY A 188 30.89 36.81 19.74
CA GLY A 188 31.87 37.71 20.32
C GLY A 188 31.18 39.03 20.61
#